data_b4599574c02e0951a642b08eec8ac496
#
_entry.id   b4599574c02e0951a642b08eec8ac496
#
_cell.length_a   1.000
_cell.length_b   1.000
_cell.length_c   1.000
_cell.angle_alpha   90.00
_cell.angle_beta   90.00
_cell.angle_gamma   90.00
#
_symmetry.space_group_name_H-M   'P 1'
#
loop_
_entity.id
_entity.type
_entity.pdbx_description
1 polymer ?
#
loop_
_entity_poly.entity_id
_entity_poly.type
_entity_poly.pdbx_seq_one_letter_code
_entity_poly.pdbx_strand_id
1 'polypeptide(L)'
;IAVIKSSELFDLLELNKINLLNSEFYNSQNGQAIIALSIKLMLEELHDNPTETTLKRCVDFGHSFSPLVEMYSIEKDGVEVIPHGIAVGNDCVITSIISNNRGFLSTKNLKRIVELAEFIDFRKNHYLHQSAEVMWSSFADMTKHRGGKQNLPIPTSIGIYDFIQDLKYSELELAISQNIK
;
A
#
# COMPACT_ATOMS: atom_id res chain seq x y z
N ILE A 1 -0.34 -0.04 -7.36
CA ILE A 1 0.03 0.52 -8.68
C ILE A 1 -0.54 1.94 -8.83
N ALA A 2 -1.85 2.22 -8.63
CA ALA A 2 -2.46 3.52 -8.86
C ALA A 2 -1.71 4.68 -8.15
N VAL A 3 -1.48 4.53 -6.84
CA VAL A 3 -0.85 5.59 -6.01
C VAL A 3 0.57 5.93 -6.48
N ILE A 4 1.34 4.94 -6.94
CA ILE A 4 2.77 5.08 -7.21
C ILE A 4 3.12 5.17 -8.70
N LYS A 5 2.26 4.72 -9.62
CA LYS A 5 2.60 4.61 -11.04
C LYS A 5 1.70 5.38 -11.99
N SER A 6 0.45 5.69 -11.59
CA SER A 6 -0.50 6.28 -12.53
C SER A 6 -1.56 7.11 -11.85
N SER A 7 -1.44 8.42 -12.01
CA SER A 7 -2.51 9.34 -11.62
C SER A 7 -3.80 9.09 -12.41
N GLU A 8 -3.71 8.68 -13.67
CA GLU A 8 -4.86 8.32 -14.49
C GLU A 8 -5.65 7.15 -13.86
N LEU A 9 -4.95 6.07 -13.47
CA LEU A 9 -5.60 4.94 -12.81
C LEU A 9 -6.20 5.35 -11.46
N PHE A 10 -5.48 6.19 -10.70
CA PHE A 10 -5.99 6.69 -9.42
C PHE A 10 -7.27 7.53 -9.60
N ASP A 11 -7.27 8.45 -10.57
CA ASP A 11 -8.42 9.29 -10.88
C ASP A 11 -9.63 8.46 -11.37
N LEU A 12 -9.39 7.40 -12.16
CA LEU A 12 -10.44 6.44 -12.55
C LEU A 12 -11.03 5.71 -11.35
N LEU A 13 -10.21 5.26 -10.41
CA LEU A 13 -10.68 4.62 -9.17
C LEU A 13 -11.50 5.60 -8.32
N GLU A 14 -11.00 6.81 -8.14
CA GLU A 14 -11.67 7.85 -7.35
C GLU A 14 -13.02 8.27 -7.97
N LEU A 15 -13.07 8.44 -9.29
CA LEU A 15 -14.29 8.76 -10.03
C LEU A 15 -15.36 7.66 -9.91
N ASN A 16 -14.94 6.40 -9.89
CA ASN A 16 -15.82 5.24 -9.86
C ASN A 16 -16.00 4.64 -8.47
N LYS A 17 -15.47 5.25 -7.42
CA LYS A 17 -15.41 4.68 -6.06
C LYS A 17 -16.73 4.12 -5.55
N ILE A 18 -17.86 4.77 -5.84
CA ILE A 18 -19.19 4.30 -5.43
C ILE A 18 -19.54 2.92 -6.01
N ASN A 19 -19.01 2.61 -7.17
CA ASN A 19 -19.29 1.38 -7.90
C ASN A 19 -18.26 0.27 -7.63
N LEU A 20 -17.08 0.60 -7.07
CA LEU A 20 -15.97 -0.36 -6.89
C LEU A 20 -16.35 -1.57 -6.03
N LEU A 21 -17.27 -1.40 -5.08
CA LEU A 21 -17.75 -2.49 -4.22
C LEU A 21 -18.94 -3.27 -4.82
N ASN A 22 -19.45 -2.83 -5.97
CA ASN A 22 -20.51 -3.54 -6.67
C ASN A 22 -19.90 -4.72 -7.45
N SER A 23 -20.39 -5.94 -7.18
CA SER A 23 -19.92 -7.16 -7.84
C SER A 23 -20.08 -7.15 -9.38
N GLU A 24 -21.02 -6.37 -9.91
CA GLU A 24 -21.24 -6.23 -11.35
C GLU A 24 -20.34 -5.18 -12.01
N PHE A 25 -19.63 -4.36 -11.20
CA PHE A 25 -18.84 -3.25 -11.74
C PHE A 25 -17.71 -3.73 -12.67
N TYR A 26 -17.09 -4.88 -12.37
CA TYR A 26 -16.02 -5.43 -13.21
C TYR A 26 -16.47 -5.76 -14.65
N ASN A 27 -17.77 -5.98 -14.88
CA ASN A 27 -18.35 -6.18 -16.21
C ASN A 27 -18.63 -4.86 -16.94
N SER A 28 -18.60 -3.73 -16.26
CA SER A 28 -18.79 -2.42 -16.88
C SER A 28 -17.57 -2.00 -17.71
N GLN A 29 -17.77 -1.10 -18.66
CA GLN A 29 -16.69 -0.55 -19.47
C GLN A 29 -15.60 0.10 -18.59
N ASN A 30 -15.99 0.85 -17.54
CA ASN A 30 -15.05 1.49 -16.61
C ASN A 30 -14.30 0.46 -15.76
N GLY A 31 -14.99 -0.59 -15.28
CA GLY A 31 -14.37 -1.68 -14.54
C GLY A 31 -13.33 -2.41 -15.36
N GLN A 32 -13.67 -2.76 -16.60
CA GLN A 32 -12.73 -3.39 -17.53
C GLN A 32 -11.53 -2.50 -17.87
N ALA A 33 -11.74 -1.19 -18.05
CA ALA A 33 -10.67 -0.24 -18.30
C ALA A 33 -9.70 -0.15 -17.09
N ILE A 34 -10.23 -0.08 -15.86
CA ILE A 34 -9.44 -0.07 -14.62
C ILE A 34 -8.61 -1.35 -14.51
N ILE A 35 -9.23 -2.51 -14.73
CA ILE A 35 -8.52 -3.80 -14.67
C ILE A 35 -7.42 -3.87 -15.74
N ALA A 36 -7.74 -3.54 -16.98
CA ALA A 36 -6.79 -3.58 -18.08
C ALA A 36 -5.59 -2.65 -17.85
N LEU A 37 -5.84 -1.42 -17.39
CA LEU A 37 -4.79 -0.46 -17.07
C LEU A 37 -3.94 -0.92 -15.87
N SER A 38 -4.56 -1.50 -14.85
CA SER A 38 -3.84 -2.05 -13.69
C SER A 38 -2.90 -3.19 -14.09
N ILE A 39 -3.39 -4.11 -14.92
CA ILE A 39 -2.58 -5.24 -15.45
C ILE A 39 -1.43 -4.71 -16.31
N LYS A 40 -1.72 -3.78 -17.23
CA LYS A 40 -0.70 -3.18 -18.09
C LYS A 40 0.44 -2.56 -17.27
N LEU A 41 0.11 -1.70 -16.31
CA LEU A 41 1.09 -1.01 -15.46
C LEU A 41 1.91 -1.98 -14.59
N MET A 42 1.29 -3.07 -14.13
CA MET A 42 2.00 -4.12 -13.39
C MET A 42 2.97 -4.87 -14.30
N LEU A 43 2.54 -5.24 -15.50
CA LEU A 43 3.38 -5.94 -16.46
C LEU A 43 4.56 -5.07 -16.92
N GLU A 44 4.39 -3.77 -17.08
CA GLU A 44 5.49 -2.84 -17.38
C GLU A 44 6.55 -2.87 -16.27
N GLU A 45 6.18 -2.89 -14.99
CA GLU A 45 7.15 -3.01 -13.89
C GLU A 45 7.86 -4.36 -13.84
N LEU A 46 7.13 -5.44 -14.10
CA LEU A 46 7.70 -6.78 -14.09
C LEU A 46 8.57 -7.07 -15.32
N HIS A 47 8.29 -6.43 -16.47
CA HIS A 47 9.04 -6.62 -17.71
C HIS A 47 10.51 -6.24 -17.55
N ASP A 48 10.79 -5.14 -16.89
CA ASP A 48 12.15 -4.62 -16.71
C ASP A 48 12.94 -5.39 -15.62
N ASN A 49 12.26 -6.20 -14.81
CA ASN A 49 12.87 -6.97 -13.72
C ASN A 49 12.22 -8.36 -13.55
N PRO A 50 12.15 -9.20 -14.61
CA PRO A 50 11.36 -10.44 -14.61
C PRO A 50 11.90 -11.50 -13.65
N THR A 51 13.18 -11.44 -13.29
CA THR A 51 13.85 -12.36 -12.35
C THR A 51 14.06 -11.75 -10.97
N GLU A 52 13.50 -10.57 -10.73
CA GLU A 52 13.59 -9.84 -9.46
C GLU A 52 15.02 -9.61 -8.94
N THR A 53 15.99 -9.54 -9.84
CA THR A 53 17.40 -9.28 -9.50
C THR A 53 17.65 -7.86 -9.01
N THR A 54 16.84 -6.89 -9.48
CA THR A 54 16.82 -5.53 -8.94
C THR A 54 15.92 -5.49 -7.72
N LEU A 55 16.52 -5.30 -6.52
CA LEU A 55 15.82 -5.33 -5.23
C LEU A 55 15.16 -3.99 -4.85
N LYS A 56 15.27 -2.97 -5.68
CA LYS A 56 14.61 -1.67 -5.54
C LYS A 56 13.38 -1.67 -6.45
N ARG A 57 12.23 -2.03 -5.92
CA ARG A 57 11.00 -2.30 -6.68
C ARG A 57 9.84 -1.46 -6.18
N CYS A 58 9.17 -0.76 -7.07
CA CYS A 58 7.99 0.03 -6.69
C CYS A 58 6.81 -0.87 -6.30
N VAL A 59 6.72 -2.08 -6.84
CA VAL A 59 5.68 -3.07 -6.51
C VAL A 59 5.69 -3.55 -5.06
N ASP A 60 6.76 -3.23 -4.30
CA ASP A 60 6.82 -3.47 -2.86
C ASP A 60 5.98 -2.47 -2.05
N PHE A 61 5.45 -1.43 -2.68
CA PHE A 61 4.48 -0.53 -2.06
C PHE A 61 3.23 -1.28 -1.62
N GLY A 62 2.93 -1.21 -0.33
CA GLY A 62 1.87 -2.00 0.28
C GLY A 62 2.30 -3.40 0.77
N HIS A 63 3.56 -3.79 0.55
CA HIS A 63 4.10 -5.10 0.96
C HIS A 63 5.33 -4.97 1.88
N SER A 64 5.47 -3.84 2.54
CA SER A 64 6.58 -3.59 3.47
C SER A 64 6.25 -3.95 4.91
N PHE A 65 5.02 -3.68 5.33
CA PHE A 65 4.53 -3.93 6.68
C PHE A 65 3.47 -5.02 6.73
N SER A 66 2.73 -5.23 5.63
CA SER A 66 1.58 -6.12 5.56
C SER A 66 1.88 -7.63 5.70
N PRO A 67 3.04 -8.19 5.25
CA PRO A 67 3.21 -9.64 5.19
C PRO A 67 3.08 -10.34 6.54
N LEU A 68 3.74 -9.85 7.60
CA LEU A 68 3.60 -10.48 8.93
C LEU A 68 2.25 -10.18 9.58
N VAL A 69 1.63 -9.04 9.28
CA VAL A 69 0.27 -8.73 9.74
C VAL A 69 -0.73 -9.76 9.20
N GLU A 70 -0.64 -10.06 7.92
CA GLU A 70 -1.47 -11.07 7.27
C GLU A 70 -1.20 -12.48 7.84
N MET A 71 0.07 -12.88 7.90
CA MET A 71 0.49 -14.20 8.41
C MET A 71 0.02 -14.41 9.85
N TYR A 72 0.23 -13.48 10.74
CA TYR A 72 -0.19 -13.59 12.14
C TYR A 72 -1.70 -13.64 12.30
N SER A 73 -2.48 -13.01 11.41
CA SER A 73 -3.93 -13.10 11.44
C SER A 73 -4.44 -14.51 11.10
N ILE A 74 -3.69 -15.26 10.29
CA ILE A 74 -4.02 -16.64 9.90
C ILE A 74 -3.59 -17.62 10.99
N GLU A 75 -2.42 -17.42 11.61
CA GLU A 75 -1.84 -18.38 12.55
C GLU A 75 -2.44 -18.31 13.95
N LYS A 76 -3.07 -17.19 14.31
CA LYS A 76 -3.57 -16.98 15.68
C LYS A 76 -5.03 -17.39 15.80
N ASP A 77 -5.29 -18.45 16.54
CA ASP A 77 -6.64 -18.93 16.85
C ASP A 77 -7.52 -17.84 17.48
N GLY A 78 -8.75 -17.72 17.02
CA GLY A 78 -9.74 -16.77 17.53
C GLY A 78 -9.57 -15.34 17.04
N VAL A 79 -8.67 -15.10 16.10
CA VAL A 79 -8.48 -13.81 15.45
C VAL A 79 -9.18 -13.79 14.10
N GLU A 80 -9.82 -12.69 13.75
CA GLU A 80 -10.36 -12.50 12.41
C GLU A 80 -9.21 -12.46 11.40
N VAL A 81 -9.28 -13.30 10.36
CA VAL A 81 -8.30 -13.32 9.28
C VAL A 81 -8.37 -12.01 8.48
N ILE A 82 -7.24 -11.37 8.31
CA ILE A 82 -7.14 -10.15 7.50
C ILE A 82 -6.96 -10.56 6.04
N PRO A 83 -7.91 -10.23 5.15
CA PRO A 83 -7.73 -10.47 3.71
C PRO A 83 -6.51 -9.72 3.18
N HIS A 84 -5.76 -10.35 2.26
CA HIS A 84 -4.56 -9.78 1.65
C HIS A 84 -4.75 -8.33 1.17
N GLY A 85 -5.82 -8.05 0.43
CA GLY A 85 -6.09 -6.70 -0.06
C GLY A 85 -6.27 -5.65 1.04
N ILE A 86 -6.84 -6.04 2.20
CA ILE A 86 -6.99 -5.17 3.37
C ILE A 86 -5.62 -4.89 4.01
N ALA A 87 -4.79 -5.93 4.19
CA ALA A 87 -3.45 -5.77 4.73
C ALA A 87 -2.59 -4.84 3.87
N VAL A 88 -2.58 -5.09 2.55
CA VAL A 88 -1.85 -4.28 1.56
C VAL A 88 -2.40 -2.84 1.47
N GLY A 89 -3.71 -2.67 1.46
CA GLY A 89 -4.34 -1.35 1.43
C GLY A 89 -3.98 -0.50 2.64
N ASN A 90 -3.97 -1.10 3.83
CA ASN A 90 -3.58 -0.42 5.07
C ASN A 90 -2.08 -0.03 5.06
N ASP A 91 -1.21 -0.92 4.59
CA ASP A 91 0.22 -0.63 4.39
C ASP A 91 0.42 0.56 3.43
N CYS A 92 -0.32 0.61 2.31
CA CYS A 92 -0.28 1.74 1.38
C CYS A 92 -0.65 3.07 2.07
N VAL A 93 -1.65 3.06 2.94
CA VAL A 93 -2.05 4.27 3.70
C VAL A 93 -0.96 4.68 4.68
N ILE A 94 -0.45 3.75 5.49
CA ILE A 94 0.61 4.02 6.47
C ILE A 94 1.86 4.55 5.77
N THR A 95 2.28 3.94 4.68
CA THR A 95 3.42 4.40 3.88
C THR A 95 3.19 5.80 3.30
N SER A 96 1.96 6.12 2.90
CA SER A 96 1.60 7.46 2.42
C SER A 96 1.62 8.49 3.55
N ILE A 97 1.23 8.13 4.76
CA ILE A 97 1.34 8.99 5.96
C ILE A 97 2.82 9.26 6.28
N ILE A 98 3.68 8.23 6.24
CA ILE A 98 5.13 8.40 6.44
C ILE A 98 5.69 9.39 5.42
N SER A 99 5.32 9.25 4.16
CA SER A 99 5.75 10.17 3.08
C SER A 99 5.29 11.61 3.33
N ASN A 100 4.06 11.81 3.78
CA ASN A 100 3.53 13.13 4.14
C ASN A 100 4.25 13.73 5.35
N ASN A 101 4.48 12.95 6.40
CA ASN A 101 5.20 13.40 7.60
C ASN A 101 6.63 13.85 7.30
N ARG A 102 7.27 13.26 6.29
CA ARG A 102 8.59 13.68 5.79
C ARG A 102 8.51 14.84 4.79
N GLY A 103 7.33 15.33 4.45
CA GLY A 103 7.13 16.44 3.51
C GLY A 103 7.27 16.08 2.02
N PHE A 104 7.37 14.79 1.68
CA PHE A 104 7.45 14.35 0.28
C PHE A 104 6.08 14.35 -0.40
N LEU A 105 5.04 13.83 0.27
CA LEU A 105 3.68 13.81 -0.24
C LEU A 105 2.88 15.00 0.31
N SER A 106 2.18 15.74 -0.56
CA SER A 106 1.31 16.83 -0.11
C SER A 106 0.13 16.32 0.72
N THR A 107 -0.31 17.10 1.70
CA THR A 107 -1.49 16.80 2.52
C THR A 107 -2.76 16.64 1.66
N LYS A 108 -2.86 17.38 0.55
CA LYS A 108 -3.98 17.23 -0.40
C LYS A 108 -3.99 15.83 -1.02
N ASN A 109 -2.84 15.33 -1.46
CA ASN A 109 -2.75 13.99 -2.06
C ASN A 109 -2.92 12.89 -1.01
N LEU A 110 -2.36 13.06 0.18
CA LEU A 110 -2.61 12.12 1.28
C LEU A 110 -4.11 12.00 1.58
N LYS A 111 -4.82 13.13 1.67
CA LYS A 111 -6.27 13.13 1.91
C LYS A 111 -7.03 12.33 0.86
N ARG A 112 -6.72 12.51 -0.43
CA ARG A 112 -7.34 11.74 -1.52
C ARG A 112 -7.07 10.23 -1.38
N ILE A 113 -5.83 9.85 -1.06
CA ILE A 113 -5.46 8.43 -0.86
C ILE A 113 -6.24 7.83 0.31
N VAL A 114 -6.29 8.53 1.44
CA VAL A 114 -7.02 8.09 2.64
C VAL A 114 -8.52 7.97 2.36
N GLU A 115 -9.14 8.97 1.74
CA GLU A 115 -10.57 8.95 1.40
C GLU A 115 -10.94 7.81 0.46
N LEU A 116 -10.10 7.50 -0.53
CA LEU A 116 -10.33 6.34 -1.40
C LEU A 116 -10.19 5.03 -0.62
N ALA A 117 -9.15 4.90 0.21
CA ALA A 117 -8.92 3.71 1.02
C ALA A 117 -10.05 3.46 2.04
N GLU A 118 -10.57 4.52 2.66
CA GLU A 118 -11.74 4.43 3.56
C GLU A 118 -12.99 3.97 2.81
N PHE A 119 -13.22 4.53 1.63
CA PHE A 119 -14.40 4.20 0.84
C PHE A 119 -14.44 2.72 0.41
N ILE A 120 -13.29 2.13 0.09
CA ILE A 120 -13.16 0.73 -0.29
C ILE A 120 -12.82 -0.20 0.87
N ASP A 121 -12.99 0.29 2.13
CA ASP A 121 -12.81 -0.45 3.38
C ASP A 121 -11.38 -1.00 3.61
N PHE A 122 -10.37 -0.35 3.04
CA PHE A 122 -8.97 -0.74 3.24
C PHE A 122 -8.40 -0.33 4.61
N ARG A 123 -9.09 0.54 5.34
CA ARG A 123 -8.72 0.98 6.68
C ARG A 123 -9.44 0.20 7.78
N LYS A 124 -9.75 -1.06 7.56
CA LYS A 124 -10.37 -1.90 8.57
C LYS A 124 -9.55 -1.89 9.86
N ASN A 125 -10.22 -1.54 10.94
CA ASN A 125 -9.59 -1.39 12.25
C ASN A 125 -9.31 -2.77 12.85
N HIS A 126 -8.12 -3.30 12.62
CA HIS A 126 -7.67 -4.56 13.20
C HIS A 126 -6.46 -4.31 14.10
N TYR A 127 -6.42 -4.96 15.27
CA TYR A 127 -5.37 -4.69 16.26
C TYR A 127 -3.94 -4.93 15.75
N LEU A 128 -3.74 -5.85 14.81
CA LEU A 128 -2.43 -6.09 14.19
C LEU A 128 -1.97 -4.91 13.34
N HIS A 129 -2.89 -4.17 12.71
CA HIS A 129 -2.59 -2.90 12.02
C HIS A 129 -2.22 -1.77 12.97
N GLN A 130 -2.47 -1.94 14.27
CA GLN A 130 -2.11 -0.97 15.31
C GLN A 130 -0.82 -1.35 16.02
N SER A 131 -0.26 -2.52 15.73
CA SER A 131 0.98 -3.00 16.34
C SER A 131 2.20 -2.55 15.55
N ALA A 132 2.82 -1.46 15.99
CA ALA A 132 4.09 -0.99 15.42
C ALA A 132 5.19 -2.06 15.52
N GLU A 133 5.16 -2.90 16.54
CA GLU A 133 6.10 -4.00 16.75
C GLU A 133 6.00 -5.08 15.67
N VAL A 134 4.77 -5.51 15.35
CA VAL A 134 4.51 -6.50 14.29
C VAL A 134 4.90 -5.94 12.93
N MET A 135 4.49 -4.71 12.63
CA MET A 135 4.80 -4.04 11.37
C MET A 135 6.29 -3.79 11.20
N TRP A 136 6.98 -3.38 12.26
CA TRP A 136 8.42 -3.19 12.22
C TRP A 136 9.17 -4.51 12.01
N SER A 137 8.70 -5.59 12.64
CA SER A 137 9.25 -6.93 12.42
C SER A 137 9.09 -7.38 10.98
N SER A 138 7.93 -7.11 10.36
CA SER A 138 7.69 -7.35 8.94
C SER A 138 8.67 -6.58 8.06
N PHE A 139 8.83 -5.29 8.33
CA PHE A 139 9.77 -4.44 7.60
C PHE A 139 11.22 -4.89 7.75
N ALA A 140 11.62 -5.29 8.95
CA ALA A 140 12.97 -5.80 9.22
C ALA A 140 13.23 -7.13 8.48
N ASP A 141 12.24 -8.00 8.42
CA ASP A 141 12.34 -9.27 7.68
C ASP A 141 12.42 -9.02 6.17
N MET A 142 11.55 -8.20 5.63
CA MET A 142 11.60 -7.75 4.24
C MET A 142 12.96 -7.13 3.90
N THR A 143 13.52 -6.30 4.78
CA THR A 143 14.85 -5.69 4.61
C THR A 143 15.96 -6.73 4.50
N LYS A 144 15.92 -7.80 5.31
CA LYS A 144 16.89 -8.92 5.21
C LYS A 144 16.82 -9.58 3.82
N HIS A 145 15.60 -9.86 3.34
CA HIS A 145 15.38 -10.45 2.01
C HIS A 145 15.81 -9.52 0.87
N ARG A 146 15.98 -8.23 1.13
CA ARG A 146 16.44 -7.20 0.18
C ARG A 146 17.92 -6.84 0.34
N GLY A 147 18.75 -7.80 0.74
CA GLY A 147 20.20 -7.61 0.88
C GLY A 147 20.57 -6.69 2.04
N GLY A 148 19.75 -6.60 3.06
CA GLY A 148 20.00 -5.80 4.26
C GLY A 148 19.82 -4.28 4.08
N LYS A 149 19.25 -3.85 2.94
CA LYS A 149 18.99 -2.43 2.66
C LYS A 149 17.49 -2.14 2.77
N GLN A 150 17.16 -1.09 3.45
CA GLN A 150 15.83 -0.53 3.37
C GLN A 150 15.63 0.08 1.98
N ASN A 151 14.62 -0.33 1.27
CA ASN A 151 14.22 0.24 -0.02
C ASN A 151 12.69 0.42 0.03
N LEU A 152 12.21 1.26 0.97
CA LEU A 152 10.78 1.51 1.13
C LEU A 152 10.30 2.45 0.02
N PRO A 153 9.46 1.98 -0.92
CA PRO A 153 8.85 2.86 -1.91
C PRO A 153 7.82 3.75 -1.24
N ILE A 154 7.92 5.06 -1.47
CA ILE A 154 7.01 6.07 -0.94
C ILE A 154 6.41 6.91 -2.06
N PRO A 155 5.12 7.28 -2.01
CA PRO A 155 4.56 8.22 -2.98
C PRO A 155 5.06 9.64 -2.71
N THR A 156 5.58 10.31 -3.74
CA THR A 156 5.92 11.74 -3.70
C THR A 156 4.83 12.60 -4.33
N SER A 157 4.04 12.00 -5.19
CA SER A 157 2.76 12.48 -5.69
C SER A 157 1.93 11.28 -6.10
N ILE A 158 0.62 11.46 -6.35
CA ILE A 158 -0.18 10.40 -6.97
C ILE A 158 0.40 10.10 -8.36
N GLY A 159 0.76 8.84 -8.58
CA GLY A 159 1.41 8.36 -9.81
C GLY A 159 2.92 8.53 -9.86
N ILE A 160 3.55 9.06 -8.80
CA ILE A 160 5.00 9.29 -8.73
C ILE A 160 5.51 8.78 -7.38
N TYR A 161 6.64 8.10 -7.40
CA TYR A 161 7.27 7.53 -6.20
C TYR A 161 8.77 7.80 -6.15
N ASP A 162 9.32 7.62 -4.96
CA ASP A 162 10.75 7.52 -4.68
C ASP A 162 10.97 6.46 -3.59
N PHE A 163 12.20 6.28 -3.15
CA PHE A 163 12.55 5.32 -2.11
C PHE A 163 13.25 6.01 -0.94
N ILE A 164 12.90 5.57 0.27
CA ILE A 164 13.67 5.92 1.47
C ILE A 164 14.43 4.71 2.01
N GLN A 165 15.57 4.96 2.64
CA GLN A 165 16.49 3.92 3.12
C GLN A 165 16.84 4.08 4.61
N ASP A 166 16.18 4.98 5.30
CA ASP A 166 16.50 5.42 6.66
C ASP A 166 15.27 5.55 7.56
N LEU A 167 14.22 4.73 7.28
CA LEU A 167 13.01 4.70 8.10
C LEU A 167 13.37 4.33 9.54
N LYS A 168 12.81 5.07 10.51
CA LYS A 168 12.95 4.81 11.93
C LYS A 168 11.67 4.22 12.51
N TYR A 169 11.82 3.40 13.54
CA TYR A 169 10.67 2.83 14.27
C TYR A 169 9.68 3.89 14.74
N SER A 170 10.16 5.01 15.27
CA SER A 170 9.31 6.11 15.75
C SER A 170 8.47 6.77 14.65
N GLU A 171 8.92 6.76 13.40
CA GLU A 171 8.14 7.30 12.28
C GLU A 171 6.99 6.37 11.90
N LEU A 172 7.24 5.06 11.95
CA LEU A 172 6.19 4.06 11.75
C LEU A 172 5.15 4.14 12.87
N GLU A 173 5.58 4.20 14.13
CA GLU A 173 4.71 4.34 15.30
C GLU A 173 3.83 5.58 15.20
N LEU A 174 4.42 6.72 14.82
CA LEU A 174 3.67 7.96 14.58
C LEU A 174 2.64 7.79 13.47
N ALA A 175 3.02 7.21 12.33
CA ALA A 175 2.12 7.00 11.20
C ALA A 175 0.94 6.09 11.56
N ILE A 176 1.18 5.02 12.31
CA ILE A 176 0.13 4.13 12.83
C ILE A 176 -0.83 4.91 13.73
N SER A 177 -0.32 5.72 14.66
CA SER A 177 -1.15 6.53 15.56
C SER A 177 -2.03 7.55 14.82
N GLN A 178 -1.61 8.02 13.66
CA GLN A 178 -2.37 8.91 12.78
C GLN A 178 -3.39 8.17 11.92
N ASN A 179 -3.13 6.90 11.59
CA ASN A 179 -4.03 6.07 10.81
C ASN A 179 -5.26 5.61 11.60
N ILE A 180 -5.16 5.51 12.92
CA ILE A 180 -6.25 5.08 13.82
C ILE A 180 -7.31 6.18 14.03
N LYS A 181 -6.99 7.43 13.76
CA LYS A 181 -7.88 8.60 13.93
C LYS A 181 -8.78 8.81 12.73
#